data_78789caa0e99b941b15a436c68c9d439
#
_entry.id   78789caa0e99b941b15a436c68c9d439
#
_cell.length_a   1.000
_cell.length_b   1.000
_cell.length_c   1.000
_cell.angle_alpha   90.00
_cell.angle_beta   90.00
_cell.angle_gamma   90.00
#
_symmetry.space_group_name_H-M   'P 1'
#
loop_
_entity.id
_entity.type
_entity.pdbx_description
1 polymer ?
#
loop_
_entity_poly.entity_id
_entity_poly.type
_entity_poly.pdbx_seq_one_letter_code
_entity_poly.pdbx_strand_id
1 'polypeptide(L)'
;SDIPLPVDISIQYDDALLWVNTFMDGKTRAFDITDPHNPTQVYEKQIGNQVNMVSSSWDGTRLYYTTSLLGNWDKTGDDNDQFIKLYHWDGKEMTEQFSIDFQAEKLGRAHQMRFGAYSLYGKQAKVEKDENAKVAMNK
;
A
#
# COMPACT_ATOMS: atom_id res chain seq x y z
N SER A 1 -16.17 -9.28 20.34
CA SER A 1 -15.83 -8.77 19.01
C SER A 1 -14.38 -8.39 19.01
N ASP A 2 -13.64 -8.95 18.10
CA ASP A 2 -12.19 -8.75 18.03
C ASP A 2 -11.91 -7.30 17.66
N ILE A 3 -10.97 -6.69 18.40
CA ILE A 3 -10.51 -5.33 18.09
C ILE A 3 -9.77 -5.41 16.75
N PRO A 4 -10.12 -4.59 15.74
CA PRO A 4 -9.51 -4.70 14.40
C PRO A 4 -7.99 -4.56 14.37
N LEU A 5 -7.39 -3.88 15.35
CA LEU A 5 -5.96 -3.61 15.51
C LEU A 5 -5.36 -2.85 14.32
N PRO A 6 -5.46 -1.51 14.28
CA PRO A 6 -4.77 -0.71 13.26
C PRO A 6 -3.25 -0.88 13.37
N VAL A 7 -2.58 -1.14 12.26
CA VAL A 7 -1.15 -1.48 12.23
C VAL A 7 -0.34 -0.64 11.25
N ASP A 8 -0.94 -0.16 10.17
CA ASP A 8 -0.24 0.66 9.19
C ASP A 8 -1.16 1.64 8.48
N ILE A 9 -0.60 2.74 8.01
CA ILE A 9 -1.29 3.79 7.27
C ILE A 9 -0.48 4.26 6.07
N SER A 10 -1.18 4.71 5.03
CA SER A 10 -0.59 5.37 3.86
C SER A 10 -1.47 6.52 3.42
N ILE A 11 -0.89 7.74 3.33
CA ILE A 11 -1.58 8.92 2.82
C ILE A 11 -1.25 9.04 1.33
N GLN A 12 -2.25 9.29 0.50
CA GLN A 12 -2.04 9.59 -0.91
C GLN A 12 -1.33 10.92 -1.10
N TYR A 13 -0.65 11.07 -2.24
CA TYR A 13 0.15 12.25 -2.56
C TYR A 13 -0.64 13.57 -2.55
N ASP A 14 -1.91 13.53 -2.91
CA ASP A 14 -2.81 14.69 -2.94
C ASP A 14 -3.44 15.02 -1.59
N ASP A 15 -3.04 14.30 -0.53
CA ASP A 15 -3.60 14.43 0.83
C ASP A 15 -5.12 14.24 0.92
N ALA A 16 -5.73 13.60 -0.08
CA ALA A 16 -7.17 13.40 -0.13
C ALA A 16 -7.63 12.13 0.59
N LEU A 17 -6.85 11.05 0.50
CA LEU A 17 -7.19 9.77 1.11
C LEU A 17 -6.12 9.28 2.07
N LEU A 18 -6.57 8.77 3.22
CA LEU A 18 -5.79 8.00 4.18
C LEU A 18 -6.23 6.54 4.12
N TRP A 19 -5.31 5.65 3.79
CA TRP A 19 -5.49 4.21 3.87
C TRP A 19 -5.05 3.69 5.24
N VAL A 20 -5.88 2.87 5.86
CA VAL A 20 -5.63 2.27 7.18
C VAL A 20 -5.82 0.77 7.08
N ASN A 21 -4.80 0.01 7.45
CA ASN A 21 -4.90 -1.43 7.58
C ASN A 21 -5.19 -1.85 9.02
N THR A 22 -6.05 -2.84 9.17
CA THR A 22 -6.34 -3.47 10.46
C THR A 22 -6.01 -4.96 10.40
N PHE A 23 -5.13 -5.39 11.31
CA PHE A 23 -4.51 -6.70 11.25
C PHE A 23 -5.48 -7.84 11.54
N MET A 24 -6.24 -7.72 12.62
CA MET A 24 -7.03 -8.84 13.12
C MET A 24 -8.23 -9.21 12.24
N ASP A 25 -8.81 -8.24 11.57
CA ASP A 25 -9.91 -8.45 10.62
C ASP A 25 -9.45 -8.55 9.16
N GLY A 26 -8.15 -8.34 8.90
CA GLY A 26 -7.55 -8.46 7.56
C GLY A 26 -8.09 -7.46 6.53
N LYS A 27 -8.55 -6.29 7.00
CA LYS A 27 -9.17 -5.27 6.14
C LYS A 27 -8.30 -4.04 5.93
N THR A 28 -8.51 -3.40 4.79
CA THR A 28 -8.10 -2.02 4.53
C THR A 28 -9.31 -1.11 4.49
N ARG A 29 -9.13 0.14 4.97
CA ARG A 29 -10.15 1.19 4.95
C ARG A 29 -9.57 2.45 4.37
N ALA A 30 -10.34 3.16 3.55
CA ALA A 30 -9.98 4.50 3.10
C ALA A 30 -10.85 5.54 3.81
N PHE A 31 -10.20 6.60 4.25
CA PHE A 31 -10.84 7.77 4.82
C PHE A 31 -10.58 8.97 3.92
N ASP A 32 -11.64 9.71 3.59
CA ASP A 32 -11.50 11.06 3.03
C ASP A 32 -10.97 11.98 4.15
N ILE A 33 -9.83 12.61 3.89
CA ILE A 33 -9.14 13.53 4.79
C ILE A 33 -8.97 14.93 4.18
N THR A 34 -9.74 15.28 3.16
CA THR A 34 -9.76 16.64 2.59
C THR A 34 -10.09 17.70 3.65
N ASP A 35 -10.93 17.34 4.63
CA ASP A 35 -11.00 18.02 5.92
C ASP A 35 -10.36 17.14 7.01
N PRO A 36 -9.09 17.37 7.40
CA PRO A 36 -8.40 16.51 8.37
C PRO A 36 -8.98 16.57 9.79
N HIS A 37 -9.84 17.53 10.08
CA HIS A 37 -10.54 17.63 11.37
C HIS A 37 -11.80 16.75 11.42
N ASN A 38 -12.32 16.35 10.24
CA ASN A 38 -13.54 15.53 10.12
C ASN A 38 -13.33 14.39 9.12
N PRO A 39 -12.41 13.44 9.36
CA PRO A 39 -12.17 12.33 8.45
C PRO A 39 -13.41 11.44 8.35
N THR A 40 -13.78 11.03 7.13
CA THR A 40 -14.93 10.15 6.87
C THR A 40 -14.51 8.88 6.16
N GLN A 41 -14.96 7.72 6.64
CA GLN A 41 -14.69 6.46 5.96
C GLN A 41 -15.49 6.41 4.65
N VAL A 42 -14.79 6.24 3.54
CA VAL A 42 -15.39 6.19 2.19
C VAL A 42 -15.30 4.83 1.52
N TYR A 43 -14.42 3.95 2.01
CA TYR A 43 -14.22 2.61 1.45
C TYR A 43 -13.76 1.59 2.50
N GLU A 44 -14.09 0.32 2.28
CA GLU A 44 -13.58 -0.82 3.05
C GLU A 44 -13.49 -2.05 2.13
N LYS A 45 -12.41 -2.83 2.28
CA LYS A 45 -12.23 -4.11 1.58
C LYS A 45 -11.51 -5.14 2.42
N GLN A 46 -11.97 -6.39 2.34
CA GLN A 46 -11.25 -7.55 2.84
C GLN A 46 -10.05 -7.83 1.94
N ILE A 47 -8.84 -7.89 2.50
CA ILE A 47 -7.60 -8.15 1.78
C ILE A 47 -7.15 -9.60 1.96
N GLY A 48 -7.28 -10.12 3.16
CA GLY A 48 -6.95 -11.49 3.55
C GLY A 48 -7.46 -11.82 4.93
N ASN A 49 -7.01 -12.91 5.53
CA ASN A 49 -7.33 -13.25 6.93
C ASN A 49 -6.60 -12.32 7.90
N GLN A 50 -5.44 -11.82 7.49
CA GLN A 50 -4.66 -10.79 8.17
C GLN A 50 -4.07 -9.84 7.12
N VAL A 51 -3.81 -8.59 7.48
CA VAL A 51 -3.09 -7.61 6.64
C VAL A 51 -2.27 -6.68 7.51
N ASN A 52 -1.03 -6.40 7.10
CA ASN A 52 -0.17 -5.50 7.84
C ASN A 52 0.08 -4.20 7.07
N MET A 53 1.08 -4.16 6.19
CA MET A 53 1.52 -2.92 5.56
C MET A 53 0.70 -2.56 4.32
N VAL A 54 0.51 -1.26 4.11
CA VAL A 54 -0.04 -0.66 2.90
C VAL A 54 0.95 0.33 2.31
N SER A 55 1.08 0.33 0.98
CA SER A 55 1.84 1.35 0.26
C SER A 55 1.06 1.82 -0.95
N SER A 56 0.79 3.11 -1.03
CA SER A 56 0.18 3.75 -2.19
C SER A 56 1.23 4.31 -3.15
N SER A 57 0.98 4.21 -4.46
CA SER A 57 1.79 4.90 -5.46
C SER A 57 1.51 6.40 -5.45
N TRP A 58 2.46 7.18 -5.97
CA TRP A 58 2.36 8.64 -6.04
C TRP A 58 1.16 9.14 -6.84
N ASP A 59 0.75 8.39 -7.87
CA ASP A 59 -0.44 8.69 -8.67
C ASP A 59 -1.75 8.25 -8.00
N GLY A 60 -1.66 7.61 -6.81
CA GLY A 60 -2.80 7.12 -6.06
C GLY A 60 -3.52 5.92 -6.68
N THR A 61 -3.03 5.40 -7.81
CA THR A 61 -3.75 4.36 -8.57
C THR A 61 -3.39 2.94 -8.18
N ARG A 62 -2.30 2.73 -7.45
CA ARG A 62 -1.81 1.40 -7.06
C ARG A 62 -1.63 1.31 -5.55
N LEU A 63 -2.13 0.20 -5.00
CA LEU A 63 -2.04 -0.12 -3.58
C LEU A 63 -1.45 -1.50 -3.41
N TYR A 64 -0.37 -1.59 -2.65
CA TYR A 64 0.25 -2.86 -2.29
C TYR A 64 -0.02 -3.18 -0.83
N TYR A 65 -0.27 -4.46 -0.58
CA TYR A 65 -0.55 -5.00 0.74
C TYR A 65 0.36 -6.17 1.03
N THR A 66 0.83 -6.22 2.28
CA THR A 66 1.56 -7.37 2.84
C THR A 66 0.90 -7.84 4.13
N THR A 67 1.23 -9.02 4.61
CA THR A 67 0.46 -9.69 5.64
C THR A 67 1.13 -9.82 6.98
N SER A 68 2.46 -10.05 7.00
CA SER A 68 3.13 -10.38 8.26
C SER A 68 3.39 -9.15 9.12
N LEU A 69 2.93 -9.19 10.36
CA LEU A 69 3.28 -8.19 11.37
C LEU A 69 4.56 -8.61 12.12
N LEU A 70 4.50 -9.69 12.88
CA LEU A 70 5.62 -10.30 13.58
C LEU A 70 5.37 -11.81 13.64
N GLY A 71 6.44 -12.60 13.59
CA GLY A 71 6.34 -14.05 13.55
C GLY A 71 5.51 -14.70 14.65
N ASN A 72 5.47 -14.09 15.83
CA ASN A 72 4.69 -14.54 16.97
C ASN A 72 3.31 -13.85 17.09
N TRP A 73 2.99 -12.92 16.19
CA TRP A 73 1.71 -12.21 16.15
C TRP A 73 0.88 -12.61 14.94
N ASP A 74 1.54 -13.14 13.90
CA ASP A 74 0.85 -13.65 12.74
C ASP A 74 -0.11 -14.78 13.16
N LYS A 75 -1.25 -14.85 12.50
CA LYS A 75 -2.22 -15.93 12.68
C LYS A 75 -1.58 -17.28 12.36
N THR A 76 -2.16 -18.33 12.84
CA THR A 76 -1.64 -19.71 12.70
C THR A 76 -2.60 -20.58 11.88
N GLY A 77 -2.10 -21.70 11.36
CA GLY A 77 -2.91 -22.63 10.56
C GLY A 77 -3.39 -21.98 9.26
N ASP A 78 -4.61 -22.28 8.87
CA ASP A 78 -5.21 -21.83 7.61
C ASP A 78 -5.46 -20.32 7.57
N ASP A 79 -5.46 -19.65 8.73
CA ASP A 79 -5.62 -18.19 8.85
C ASP A 79 -4.30 -17.42 8.67
N ASN A 80 -3.16 -18.11 8.60
CA ASN A 80 -1.85 -17.50 8.42
C ASN A 80 -1.58 -17.18 6.95
N ASP A 81 -2.21 -16.16 6.43
CA ASP A 81 -1.92 -15.66 5.08
C ASP A 81 -0.53 -15.03 4.99
N GLN A 82 0.23 -15.41 3.98
CA GLN A 82 1.52 -14.77 3.67
C GLN A 82 1.57 -14.41 2.19
N PHE A 83 1.28 -13.16 1.87
CA PHE A 83 1.22 -12.69 0.49
C PHE A 83 1.73 -11.26 0.31
N ILE A 84 2.04 -10.91 -0.95
CA ILE A 84 2.00 -9.55 -1.47
C ILE A 84 0.88 -9.49 -2.50
N LYS A 85 -0.05 -8.54 -2.35
CA LYS A 85 -1.11 -8.24 -3.31
C LYS A 85 -0.97 -6.83 -3.86
N LEU A 86 -1.21 -6.69 -5.17
CA LEU A 86 -1.37 -5.40 -5.83
C LEU A 86 -2.81 -5.19 -6.24
N TYR A 87 -3.35 -4.04 -5.89
CA TYR A 87 -4.64 -3.56 -6.35
C TYR A 87 -4.50 -2.28 -7.17
N HIS A 88 -5.32 -2.17 -8.21
CA HIS A 88 -5.59 -0.91 -8.86
C HIS A 88 -6.78 -0.23 -8.16
N TRP A 89 -6.64 1.05 -7.85
CA TRP A 89 -7.68 1.92 -7.31
C TRP A 89 -8.14 2.90 -8.39
N ASP A 90 -9.43 2.92 -8.72
CA ASP A 90 -10.02 3.78 -9.75
C ASP A 90 -10.75 5.02 -9.20
N GLY A 91 -10.65 5.24 -7.88
CA GLY A 91 -11.37 6.30 -7.16
C GLY A 91 -12.64 5.82 -6.45
N LYS A 92 -13.10 4.58 -6.71
CA LYS A 92 -14.28 3.97 -6.09
C LYS A 92 -14.07 2.54 -5.63
N GLU A 93 -13.35 1.76 -6.44
CA GLU A 93 -13.15 0.33 -6.23
C GLU A 93 -11.70 -0.07 -6.39
N MET A 94 -11.33 -1.12 -5.65
CA MET A 94 -10.04 -1.80 -5.79
C MET A 94 -10.21 -3.10 -6.58
N THR A 95 -9.46 -3.22 -7.68
CA THR A 95 -9.36 -4.44 -8.49
C THR A 95 -7.99 -5.08 -8.30
N GLU A 96 -7.96 -6.35 -7.86
CA GLU A 96 -6.72 -7.08 -7.71
C GLU A 96 -6.05 -7.28 -9.08
N GLN A 97 -4.76 -6.96 -9.17
CA GLN A 97 -3.96 -7.06 -10.37
C GLN A 97 -3.06 -8.30 -10.34
N PHE A 98 -2.45 -8.56 -9.19
CA PHE A 98 -1.73 -9.81 -8.94
C PHE A 98 -1.61 -10.10 -7.44
N SER A 99 -1.28 -11.34 -7.15
CA SER A 99 -0.91 -11.81 -5.82
C SER A 99 0.29 -12.76 -5.92
N ILE A 100 1.20 -12.67 -4.95
CA ILE A 100 2.25 -13.67 -4.74
C ILE A 100 2.00 -14.32 -3.39
N ASP A 101 1.74 -15.61 -3.39
CA ASP A 101 1.61 -16.42 -2.18
C ASP A 101 3.00 -16.84 -1.69
N PHE A 102 3.44 -16.23 -0.59
CA PHE A 102 4.78 -16.49 -0.03
C PHE A 102 4.91 -17.88 0.60
N GLN A 103 3.82 -18.48 1.03
CA GLN A 103 3.84 -19.86 1.55
C GLN A 103 4.01 -20.87 0.42
N ALA A 104 3.20 -20.73 -0.64
CA ALA A 104 3.30 -21.60 -1.81
C ALA A 104 4.68 -21.49 -2.48
N GLU A 105 5.22 -20.29 -2.59
CA GLU A 105 6.53 -20.02 -3.20
C GLU A 105 7.71 -20.24 -2.23
N LYS A 106 7.44 -20.62 -0.97
CA LYS A 106 8.47 -20.84 0.09
C LYS A 106 9.37 -19.64 0.34
N LEU A 107 8.83 -18.44 0.21
CA LEU A 107 9.54 -17.17 0.38
C LEU A 107 9.55 -16.67 1.83
N GLY A 108 8.83 -17.35 2.74
CA GLY A 108 8.74 -16.96 4.14
C GLY A 108 7.64 -15.95 4.37
N ARG A 109 7.96 -14.78 4.94
CA ARG A 109 6.98 -13.79 5.40
C ARG A 109 7.07 -12.48 4.64
N ALA A 110 5.92 -11.99 4.17
CA ALA A 110 5.80 -10.71 3.50
C ALA A 110 5.52 -9.60 4.54
N HIS A 111 6.55 -8.85 4.96
CA HIS A 111 6.39 -7.83 5.99
C HIS A 111 6.13 -6.43 5.39
N GLN A 112 6.95 -5.96 4.48
CA GLN A 112 6.84 -4.60 3.94
C GLN A 112 7.22 -4.53 2.47
N MET A 113 6.53 -3.65 1.75
CA MET A 113 6.86 -3.24 0.41
C MET A 113 6.80 -1.70 0.31
N ARG A 114 7.68 -1.10 -0.47
CA ARG A 114 7.65 0.32 -0.78
C ARG A 114 7.89 0.56 -2.26
N PHE A 115 7.28 1.61 -2.78
CA PHE A 115 7.62 2.09 -4.12
C PHE A 115 9.02 2.68 -4.12
N GLY A 116 9.85 2.26 -5.09
CA GLY A 116 11.15 2.86 -5.32
C GLY A 116 11.06 4.27 -5.89
N ALA A 117 12.16 5.03 -5.83
CA ALA A 117 12.25 6.38 -6.38
C ALA A 117 12.02 6.47 -7.91
N TYR A 118 11.88 5.35 -8.60
CA TYR A 118 11.58 5.22 -10.03
C TYR A 118 10.10 5.13 -10.37
N SER A 119 9.17 5.36 -9.44
CA SER A 119 7.78 5.67 -9.79
C SER A 119 7.76 6.98 -10.62
N LEU A 120 6.62 7.47 -11.05
CA LEU A 120 6.48 8.64 -11.94
C LEU A 120 7.44 9.81 -11.67
N TYR A 121 7.87 10.02 -10.42
CA TYR A 121 8.90 10.99 -10.05
C TYR A 121 10.30 10.70 -10.64
N GLY A 122 10.68 9.45 -10.81
CA GLY A 122 11.97 9.09 -11.40
C GLY A 122 12.09 9.48 -12.88
N LYS A 123 10.97 9.53 -13.60
CA LYS A 123 10.96 10.00 -14.99
C LYS A 123 11.09 11.53 -15.05
N GLN A 124 10.42 12.27 -14.16
CA GLN A 124 10.54 13.73 -14.11
C GLN A 124 11.93 14.19 -13.64
N ALA A 125 12.48 13.58 -12.59
CA ALA A 125 13.82 13.90 -12.11
C ALA A 125 14.92 13.58 -13.15
N LYS A 126 14.72 12.59 -14.03
CA LYS A 126 15.63 12.26 -15.10
C LYS A 126 15.57 13.28 -16.25
N VAL A 127 14.36 13.76 -16.57
CA VAL A 127 14.17 14.81 -17.60
C VAL A 127 14.82 16.12 -17.13
N GLU A 128 14.60 16.54 -15.89
CA GLU A 128 15.23 17.76 -15.33
C GLU A 128 16.76 17.67 -15.27
N LYS A 129 17.33 16.51 -14.94
CA LYS A 129 18.80 16.32 -14.98
C LYS A 129 19.36 16.36 -16.39
N ASP A 130 18.66 15.79 -17.35
CA ASP A 130 19.11 15.80 -18.76
C ASP A 130 18.98 17.20 -19.39
N GLU A 131 17.97 18.00 -19.01
CA GLU A 131 17.83 19.38 -19.43
C GLU A 131 18.89 20.29 -18.81
N ASN A 132 19.16 20.15 -17.51
CA ASN A 132 20.23 20.89 -16.84
C ASN A 132 21.62 20.52 -17.35
N ALA A 133 21.86 19.27 -17.71
CA ALA A 133 23.12 18.84 -18.34
C ALA A 133 23.31 19.46 -19.74
N LYS A 134 22.25 19.56 -20.54
CA LYS A 134 22.28 20.21 -21.85
C LYS A 134 22.54 21.73 -21.76
N VAL A 135 21.98 22.39 -20.76
CA VAL A 135 22.21 23.81 -20.51
C VAL A 135 23.65 24.08 -20.05
N ALA A 136 24.24 23.17 -19.27
CA ALA A 136 25.63 23.29 -18.82
C ALA A 136 26.67 23.04 -19.93
N MET A 137 26.35 22.24 -20.96
CA MET A 137 27.20 21.97 -22.09
C MET A 137 27.22 23.08 -23.16
N ASN A 138 26.25 23.99 -23.12
CA ASN A 138 26.10 25.11 -24.07
C ASN A 138 26.60 26.45 -23.51
N LYS A 139 27.34 26.45 -22.40
CA LYS A 139 28.08 27.58 -21.83
C LYS A 139 29.58 27.36 -21.90
#